data_eebe6e3b16c015ae401994dc46b29e1d
#
_entry.id   eebe6e3b16c015ae401994dc46b29e1d
#
_cell.length_a   1.000
_cell.length_b   1.000
_cell.length_c   1.000
_cell.angle_alpha   90.00
_cell.angle_beta   90.00
_cell.angle_gamma   90.00
#
_symmetry.space_group_name_H-M   'P 1'
#
loop_
_entity.id
_entity.type
_entity.pdbx_description
1 polymer ?
#
loop_
_entity_poly.entity_id
_entity_poly.type
_entity_poly.pdbx_seq_one_letter_code
_entity_poly.pdbx_strand_id
1 'polypeptide(L)'
;VTAPNTSTDRTITLPDSTGTILDNTSTLDATKLSGNLPAISAASLTNVPKDVTVGGRKNLIINGDFQVAQRGTTSTSTGYQTVDRWQMGANVGVTQSQLALTSGAAYDAGFRSAYKLTNTGAIDNTATQYVSCSHYIEAQNLAKSGWTYTSSSSSITISFWIKSSVAGTYYVNPMSQDGTKKVYPQSFSLNANTWTKVEKTYVGVSTLTFTNDTGRGMQLHISPFYGTDFTNSGVSTSAWSDYGSATRFPDYAQNWGASTGATWEITGVQLELGSV
;
A
#
# COMPACT_ATOMS: atom_id res chain seq x y z
N VAL A 1 20.15 51.80 -20.53
CA VAL A 1 19.40 51.43 -19.33
C VAL A 1 18.72 52.71 -18.84
N THR A 2 17.40 52.76 -18.93
CA THR A 2 16.62 53.92 -18.43
C THR A 2 16.28 53.60 -16.96
N ALA A 3 16.87 54.31 -16.03
CA ALA A 3 16.49 54.20 -14.62
C ALA A 3 15.13 54.89 -14.42
N PRO A 4 14.21 54.31 -13.62
CA PRO A 4 13.00 55.01 -13.25
C PRO A 4 13.41 56.30 -12.47
N ASN A 5 12.67 57.38 -12.70
CA ASN A 5 12.92 58.67 -12.08
C ASN A 5 12.60 58.56 -10.57
N THR A 6 13.60 58.19 -9.78
CA THR A 6 13.49 58.11 -8.33
C THR A 6 14.45 59.15 -7.75
N SER A 7 14.03 59.86 -6.68
CA SER A 7 14.81 60.87 -5.96
C SER A 7 16.04 60.29 -5.20
N THR A 8 16.36 59.02 -5.40
CA THR A 8 17.47 58.37 -4.70
C THR A 8 18.34 57.62 -5.71
N ASP A 9 19.61 57.97 -5.77
CA ASP A 9 20.59 57.27 -6.56
C ASP A 9 20.80 55.84 -6.06
N ARG A 10 20.73 54.86 -6.97
CA ARG A 10 20.99 53.47 -6.72
C ARG A 10 22.16 52.99 -7.54
N THR A 11 23.15 52.39 -6.86
CA THR A 11 24.30 51.75 -7.50
C THR A 11 23.98 50.29 -7.77
N ILE A 12 24.08 49.86 -9.03
CA ILE A 12 24.10 48.46 -9.42
C ILE A 12 25.56 48.10 -9.72
N THR A 13 26.17 47.29 -8.89
CA THR A 13 27.51 46.75 -9.11
C THR A 13 27.39 45.48 -9.94
N LEU A 14 27.89 45.49 -11.14
CA LEU A 14 28.01 44.30 -11.99
C LEU A 14 29.24 43.50 -11.63
N PRO A 15 29.18 42.15 -11.61
CA PRO A 15 30.38 41.33 -11.38
C PRO A 15 31.36 41.52 -12.55
N ASP A 16 32.66 41.51 -12.24
CA ASP A 16 33.75 41.55 -13.23
C ASP A 16 33.94 40.17 -13.91
N SER A 17 32.83 39.61 -14.38
CA SER A 17 32.80 38.33 -15.07
C SER A 17 31.67 38.32 -16.09
N THR A 18 31.84 37.50 -17.13
CA THR A 18 30.79 37.30 -18.11
C THR A 18 29.57 36.64 -17.42
N GLY A 19 28.43 37.29 -17.36
CA GLY A 19 27.22 36.80 -16.74
C GLY A 19 25.96 37.34 -17.42
N THR A 20 24.85 36.67 -17.19
CA THR A 20 23.52 37.10 -17.66
C THR A 20 22.79 37.76 -16.50
N ILE A 21 22.29 38.99 -16.70
CA ILE A 21 21.38 39.63 -15.76
C ILE A 21 20.01 39.07 -16.00
N LEU A 22 19.43 38.45 -14.96
CA LEU A 22 18.08 37.89 -15.02
C LEU A 22 17.06 38.98 -14.71
N ASP A 23 16.01 39.04 -15.50
CA ASP A 23 14.84 39.87 -15.26
C ASP A 23 13.68 39.04 -14.67
N ASN A 24 12.52 39.68 -14.47
CA ASN A 24 11.34 39.02 -13.90
C ASN A 24 10.66 38.01 -14.85
N THR A 25 11.15 37.89 -16.10
CA THR A 25 10.66 36.93 -17.09
C THR A 25 11.65 35.79 -17.33
N SER A 26 12.85 35.89 -16.77
CA SER A 26 13.91 34.91 -16.93
C SER A 26 13.70 33.68 -16.03
N THR A 27 13.97 32.50 -16.57
CA THR A 27 14.00 31.24 -15.80
C THR A 27 15.39 30.98 -15.29
N LEU A 28 15.52 30.65 -13.99
CA LEU A 28 16.76 30.21 -13.38
C LEU A 28 16.90 28.69 -13.51
N ASP A 29 18.03 28.27 -14.10
CA ASP A 29 18.40 26.85 -14.07
C ASP A 29 18.86 26.47 -12.67
N ALA A 30 18.09 25.57 -12.02
CA ALA A 30 18.37 25.13 -10.66
C ALA A 30 19.75 24.46 -10.48
N THR A 31 20.34 23.94 -11.56
CA THR A 31 21.70 23.36 -11.54
C THR A 31 22.80 24.40 -11.36
N LYS A 32 22.48 25.67 -11.56
CA LYS A 32 23.40 26.82 -11.41
C LYS A 32 23.32 27.50 -10.04
N LEU A 33 22.40 27.04 -9.19
CA LEU A 33 22.23 27.56 -7.84
C LEU A 33 23.19 26.82 -6.89
N SER A 34 24.04 27.57 -6.17
CA SER A 34 24.88 27.04 -5.11
C SER A 34 24.63 27.76 -3.80
N GLY A 35 24.67 27.05 -2.69
CA GLY A 35 24.38 27.56 -1.35
C GLY A 35 22.93 27.32 -0.88
N ASN A 36 22.61 27.78 0.32
CA ASN A 36 21.25 27.65 0.87
C ASN A 36 20.31 28.66 0.22
N LEU A 37 19.18 28.20 -0.31
CA LEU A 37 18.12 29.10 -0.73
C LEU A 37 17.57 29.86 0.49
N PRO A 38 17.23 31.17 0.34
CA PRO A 38 16.46 31.87 1.36
C PRO A 38 15.21 31.10 1.73
N ALA A 39 14.73 31.24 2.98
CA ALA A 39 13.49 30.60 3.43
C ALA A 39 12.31 31.06 2.54
N ILE A 40 11.93 30.23 1.59
CA ILE A 40 10.77 30.45 0.70
C ILE A 40 9.63 29.65 1.28
N SER A 41 8.42 30.23 1.27
CA SER A 41 7.22 29.49 1.63
C SER A 41 7.03 28.31 0.66
N ALA A 42 6.91 27.09 1.21
CA ALA A 42 6.64 25.89 0.41
C ALA A 42 5.34 26.02 -0.44
N ALA A 43 4.42 26.91 -0.05
CA ALA A 43 3.21 27.21 -0.81
C ALA A 43 3.47 27.85 -2.18
N SER A 44 4.65 28.45 -2.39
CA SER A 44 5.05 29.08 -3.65
C SER A 44 5.89 28.16 -4.55
N LEU A 45 6.20 26.95 -4.08
CA LEU A 45 6.96 25.96 -4.85
C LEU A 45 6.00 25.06 -5.62
N THR A 46 6.09 25.04 -6.94
CA THR A 46 5.38 24.08 -7.80
C THR A 46 6.34 22.96 -8.19
N ASN A 47 5.84 21.73 -8.35
CA ASN A 47 6.63 20.57 -8.73
C ASN A 47 7.71 20.14 -7.72
N VAL A 48 7.59 20.53 -6.45
CA VAL A 48 8.39 19.89 -5.40
C VAL A 48 7.92 18.44 -5.29
N PRO A 49 8.81 17.45 -5.40
CA PRO A 49 8.42 16.08 -5.11
C PRO A 49 7.75 16.03 -3.73
N LYS A 50 6.55 15.45 -3.68
CA LYS A 50 5.74 15.37 -2.44
C LYS A 50 6.38 14.53 -1.31
N ASP A 51 7.63 14.12 -1.47
CA ASP A 51 8.39 13.31 -0.52
C ASP A 51 8.84 14.06 0.76
N VAL A 52 8.54 15.35 0.85
CA VAL A 52 8.74 16.09 2.09
C VAL A 52 7.44 16.09 2.91
N THR A 53 6.96 14.92 3.26
CA THR A 53 5.94 14.83 4.32
C THR A 53 6.63 15.02 5.66
N VAL A 54 6.56 16.23 6.15
CA VAL A 54 6.95 16.58 7.50
C VAL A 54 6.10 15.76 8.47
N GLY A 55 6.69 14.74 9.08
CA GLY A 55 6.19 14.15 10.33
C GLY A 55 5.22 12.97 10.24
N GLY A 56 4.94 12.35 9.07
CA GLY A 56 4.10 11.16 8.98
C GLY A 56 4.92 9.86 8.89
N ARG A 57 4.39 8.76 9.41
CA ARG A 57 4.89 7.42 9.11
C ARG A 57 4.76 7.19 7.61
N LYS A 58 5.88 7.04 6.91
CA LYS A 58 5.86 6.73 5.46
C LYS A 58 5.12 5.43 5.19
N ASN A 59 5.38 4.38 5.97
CA ASN A 59 4.75 3.07 5.82
C ASN A 59 3.82 2.79 7.02
N LEU A 60 2.54 2.54 6.75
CA LEU A 60 1.53 2.21 7.75
C LEU A 60 1.50 0.72 8.10
N ILE A 61 2.19 -0.13 7.34
CA ILE A 61 2.29 -1.57 7.61
C ILE A 61 3.41 -1.83 8.62
N ILE A 62 3.13 -2.69 9.57
CA ILE A 62 4.10 -3.17 10.57
C ILE A 62 4.49 -4.59 10.21
N ASN A 63 5.81 -4.90 10.22
CA ASN A 63 6.35 -6.20 9.88
C ASN A 63 5.93 -6.69 8.48
N GLY A 64 5.97 -5.80 7.48
CA GLY A 64 5.61 -6.13 6.11
C GLY A 64 6.65 -6.96 5.37
N ASP A 65 7.85 -7.05 5.89
CA ASP A 65 8.95 -7.92 5.45
C ASP A 65 9.00 -9.27 6.20
N PHE A 66 8.07 -9.47 7.16
CA PHE A 66 7.84 -10.71 7.92
C PHE A 66 9.06 -11.25 8.68
N GLN A 67 9.97 -10.39 9.11
CA GLN A 67 11.16 -10.80 9.86
C GLN A 67 10.86 -11.19 11.30
N VAL A 68 9.82 -10.62 11.90
CA VAL A 68 9.47 -10.84 13.30
C VAL A 68 8.39 -11.91 13.42
N ALA A 69 8.69 -13.00 14.13
CA ALA A 69 7.79 -14.15 14.37
C ALA A 69 7.94 -14.64 15.82
N GLN A 70 7.48 -13.84 16.77
CA GLN A 70 7.69 -14.09 18.22
C GLN A 70 6.89 -15.30 18.77
N ARG A 71 5.76 -15.64 18.14
CA ARG A 71 4.88 -16.74 18.58
C ARG A 71 5.26 -18.10 18.03
N GLY A 72 6.16 -18.12 17.04
CA GLY A 72 6.60 -19.32 16.34
C GLY A 72 6.68 -19.10 14.84
N THR A 73 7.36 -20.02 14.16
CA THR A 73 7.57 -19.94 12.72
C THR A 73 6.59 -20.77 11.89
N THR A 74 5.78 -21.62 12.53
CA THR A 74 4.80 -22.49 11.86
C THR A 74 3.61 -22.77 12.78
N SER A 75 2.39 -22.75 12.24
CA SER A 75 1.17 -23.10 12.96
C SER A 75 0.05 -23.51 11.99
N THR A 76 -0.80 -24.44 12.43
CA THR A 76 -2.07 -24.79 11.75
C THR A 76 -3.28 -24.05 12.33
N SER A 77 -3.12 -23.33 13.44
CA SER A 77 -4.17 -22.57 14.07
C SER A 77 -4.37 -21.23 13.36
N THR A 78 -5.61 -20.72 13.35
CA THR A 78 -5.96 -19.41 12.81
C THR A 78 -5.53 -18.27 13.74
N GLY A 79 -5.53 -17.05 13.22
CA GLY A 79 -5.17 -15.84 13.97
C GLY A 79 -3.68 -15.50 13.88
N TYR A 80 -3.18 -14.80 14.90
CA TYR A 80 -1.80 -14.32 15.00
C TYR A 80 -0.91 -15.40 15.63
N GLN A 81 -0.49 -16.39 14.88
CA GLN A 81 0.23 -17.56 15.40
C GLN A 81 1.70 -17.63 14.98
N THR A 82 2.09 -16.88 13.95
CA THR A 82 3.46 -16.91 13.41
C THR A 82 4.02 -15.48 13.29
N VAL A 83 4.04 -14.93 12.09
CA VAL A 83 4.56 -13.57 11.82
C VAL A 83 3.74 -12.51 12.54
N ASP A 84 4.41 -11.64 13.26
CA ASP A 84 3.76 -10.65 14.10
C ASP A 84 2.95 -9.64 13.28
N ARG A 85 1.80 -9.20 13.83
CA ARG A 85 0.86 -8.24 13.24
C ARG A 85 0.06 -8.76 12.03
N TRP A 86 0.35 -9.97 11.54
CA TRP A 86 -0.40 -10.61 10.46
C TRP A 86 -1.17 -11.81 10.97
N GLN A 87 -2.34 -12.03 10.42
CA GLN A 87 -3.18 -13.16 10.80
C GLN A 87 -3.64 -13.96 9.59
N MET A 88 -3.75 -15.24 9.79
CA MET A 88 -4.50 -16.15 8.94
C MET A 88 -5.92 -16.33 9.49
N GLY A 89 -6.93 -16.19 8.63
CA GLY A 89 -8.27 -16.68 8.88
C GLY A 89 -8.56 -17.81 7.89
N ALA A 90 -9.05 -18.92 8.38
CA ALA A 90 -9.47 -20.04 7.53
C ALA A 90 -10.48 -20.89 8.26
N ASN A 91 -11.41 -21.49 7.54
CA ASN A 91 -12.29 -22.55 8.04
C ASN A 91 -12.02 -23.90 7.38
N VAL A 92 -10.81 -24.05 6.87
CA VAL A 92 -10.27 -25.21 6.15
C VAL A 92 -8.85 -25.46 6.58
N GLY A 93 -8.29 -26.63 6.25
CA GLY A 93 -6.91 -26.99 6.60
C GLY A 93 -5.88 -26.11 5.89
N VAL A 94 -5.22 -25.24 6.64
CA VAL A 94 -4.14 -24.38 6.16
C VAL A 94 -3.04 -24.30 7.20
N THR A 95 -1.79 -24.39 6.77
CA THR A 95 -0.62 -24.07 7.59
C THR A 95 -0.15 -22.66 7.26
N GLN A 96 0.07 -21.86 8.29
CA GLN A 96 0.75 -20.58 8.19
C GLN A 96 2.20 -20.70 8.65
N SER A 97 3.14 -20.05 7.99
CA SER A 97 4.56 -20.09 8.35
C SER A 97 5.33 -18.85 7.96
N GLN A 98 6.42 -18.57 8.70
CA GLN A 98 7.50 -17.71 8.25
C GLN A 98 8.42 -18.53 7.35
N LEU A 99 8.62 -18.06 6.11
CA LEU A 99 9.50 -18.68 5.12
C LEU A 99 10.79 -17.87 4.99
N ALA A 100 11.95 -18.51 5.13
CA ALA A 100 13.22 -17.90 4.75
C ALA A 100 13.35 -17.85 3.22
N LEU A 101 13.66 -16.68 2.67
CA LEU A 101 13.95 -16.49 1.26
C LEU A 101 15.45 -16.66 1.02
N THR A 102 15.82 -17.45 0.03
CA THR A 102 17.22 -17.74 -0.33
C THR A 102 17.54 -17.39 -1.79
N SER A 103 16.51 -17.16 -2.62
CA SER A 103 16.65 -16.81 -4.03
C SER A 103 15.35 -16.25 -4.61
N GLY A 104 15.42 -15.74 -5.84
CA GLY A 104 14.30 -15.25 -6.63
C GLY A 104 14.08 -13.74 -6.49
N ALA A 105 13.19 -13.17 -7.30
CA ALA A 105 13.07 -11.73 -7.47
C ALA A 105 12.80 -10.94 -6.17
N ALA A 106 12.05 -11.51 -5.23
CA ALA A 106 11.85 -10.89 -3.92
C ALA A 106 13.14 -10.90 -3.07
N TYR A 107 13.93 -11.97 -3.13
CA TYR A 107 15.23 -12.06 -2.48
C TYR A 107 16.22 -11.05 -3.09
N ASP A 108 16.26 -10.95 -4.41
CA ASP A 108 17.12 -10.03 -5.16
C ASP A 108 16.74 -8.56 -4.87
N ALA A 109 15.47 -8.31 -4.57
CA ALA A 109 14.96 -7.02 -4.10
C ALA A 109 15.30 -6.70 -2.63
N GLY A 110 16.02 -7.61 -1.92
CA GLY A 110 16.52 -7.38 -0.56
C GLY A 110 15.72 -8.07 0.56
N PHE A 111 14.61 -8.73 0.28
CA PHE A 111 13.81 -9.41 1.31
C PHE A 111 14.42 -10.76 1.70
N ARG A 112 14.31 -11.12 2.97
CA ARG A 112 14.90 -12.34 3.53
C ARG A 112 13.87 -13.28 4.15
N SER A 113 12.65 -12.80 4.38
CA SER A 113 11.55 -13.55 4.95
C SER A 113 10.27 -13.29 4.19
N ALA A 114 9.36 -14.25 4.21
CA ALA A 114 8.02 -14.13 3.65
C ALA A 114 6.99 -14.79 4.58
N TYR A 115 5.76 -14.35 4.51
CA TYR A 115 4.62 -15.06 5.10
C TYR A 115 4.10 -16.06 4.08
N LYS A 116 4.00 -17.31 4.49
CA LYS A 116 3.54 -18.40 3.63
C LYS A 116 2.30 -19.07 4.20
N LEU A 117 1.28 -19.24 3.36
CA LEU A 117 0.14 -20.09 3.61
C LEU A 117 0.23 -21.32 2.70
N THR A 118 -0.03 -22.50 3.27
CA THR A 118 -0.06 -23.76 2.52
C THR A 118 -1.39 -24.46 2.77
N ASN A 119 -2.11 -24.74 1.71
CA ASN A 119 -3.31 -25.56 1.77
C ASN A 119 -2.95 -27.00 2.12
N THR A 120 -3.39 -27.52 3.26
CA THR A 120 -3.07 -28.86 3.75
C THR A 120 -4.21 -29.87 3.59
N GLY A 121 -5.39 -29.42 3.14
CA GLY A 121 -6.56 -30.26 2.92
C GLY A 121 -7.15 -30.13 1.54
N ALA A 122 -7.97 -31.09 1.12
CA ALA A 122 -8.86 -30.87 0.00
C ALA A 122 -9.91 -29.85 0.41
N ILE A 123 -9.82 -28.67 -0.16
CA ILE A 123 -10.84 -27.63 -0.04
C ILE A 123 -11.70 -27.76 -1.29
N ASP A 124 -12.97 -28.04 -1.12
CA ASP A 124 -13.88 -28.26 -2.26
C ASP A 124 -14.27 -26.95 -2.97
N ASN A 125 -13.63 -25.82 -2.66
CA ASN A 125 -14.02 -24.48 -3.14
C ASN A 125 -15.53 -24.19 -2.90
N THR A 126 -16.07 -24.70 -1.79
CA THR A 126 -17.48 -24.49 -1.51
C THR A 126 -17.76 -23.04 -1.14
N ALA A 127 -19.03 -22.65 -1.25
CA ALA A 127 -19.49 -21.30 -1.00
C ALA A 127 -19.03 -20.74 0.36
N THR A 128 -19.04 -21.56 1.40
CA THR A 128 -18.74 -21.17 2.79
C THR A 128 -17.26 -21.15 3.14
N GLN A 129 -16.38 -21.68 2.28
CA GLN A 129 -14.95 -21.83 2.58
C GLN A 129 -14.17 -20.55 2.28
N TYR A 130 -13.13 -20.31 3.06
CA TYR A 130 -12.23 -19.18 2.81
C TYR A 130 -10.85 -19.39 3.44
N VAL A 131 -9.86 -18.71 2.86
CA VAL A 131 -8.52 -18.53 3.44
C VAL A 131 -8.16 -17.05 3.31
N SER A 132 -7.96 -16.40 4.45
CA SER A 132 -7.59 -14.99 4.48
C SER A 132 -6.19 -14.78 5.01
N CYS A 133 -5.48 -13.83 4.40
CA CYS A 133 -4.26 -13.22 4.90
C CYS A 133 -4.55 -11.75 5.13
N SER A 134 -4.41 -11.26 6.35
CA SER A 134 -4.77 -9.88 6.64
C SER A 134 -3.92 -9.22 7.72
N HIS A 135 -3.84 -7.88 7.61
CA HIS A 135 -3.20 -6.97 8.56
C HIS A 135 -4.20 -5.89 9.00
N TYR A 136 -4.18 -5.55 10.30
CA TYR A 136 -4.98 -4.44 10.81
C TYR A 136 -4.12 -3.22 11.06
N ILE A 137 -4.62 -2.08 10.60
CA ILE A 137 -4.07 -0.74 10.87
C ILE A 137 -5.01 -0.04 11.84
N GLU A 138 -4.43 0.49 12.92
CA GLU A 138 -5.21 1.24 13.91
C GLU A 138 -5.77 2.53 13.32
N ALA A 139 -6.98 2.91 13.74
CA ALA A 139 -7.69 4.08 13.24
C ALA A 139 -6.88 5.38 13.43
N GLN A 140 -6.26 5.56 14.60
CA GLN A 140 -5.39 6.72 14.87
C GLN A 140 -4.20 6.83 13.93
N ASN A 141 -3.64 5.71 13.45
CA ASN A 141 -2.52 5.71 12.51
C ASN A 141 -2.96 6.20 11.12
N LEU A 142 -4.17 5.85 10.70
CA LEU A 142 -4.77 6.35 9.46
C LEU A 142 -5.16 7.82 9.59
N ALA A 143 -5.83 8.20 10.67
CA ALA A 143 -6.27 9.57 10.91
C ALA A 143 -5.09 10.57 10.96
N LYS A 144 -3.91 10.12 11.43
CA LYS A 144 -2.69 10.93 11.56
C LYS A 144 -1.67 10.69 10.45
N SER A 145 -2.00 9.88 9.44
CA SER A 145 -1.06 9.50 8.37
C SER A 145 -0.70 10.67 7.44
N GLY A 146 -1.56 11.68 7.36
CA GLY A 146 -1.51 12.72 6.34
C GLY A 146 -2.33 12.39 5.09
N TRP A 147 -2.94 11.20 5.01
CA TRP A 147 -3.89 10.87 3.96
C TRP A 147 -5.19 11.63 4.17
N THR A 148 -5.56 12.49 3.23
CA THR A 148 -6.87 13.14 3.21
C THR A 148 -7.89 12.15 2.67
N TYR A 149 -8.22 11.12 3.46
CA TYR A 149 -9.02 9.96 3.04
C TYR A 149 -10.42 10.30 2.56
N THR A 150 -10.94 11.49 2.88
CA THR A 150 -12.23 11.97 2.37
C THR A 150 -12.13 12.67 1.02
N SER A 151 -10.93 12.83 0.45
CA SER A 151 -10.69 13.53 -0.81
C SER A 151 -10.23 12.59 -1.91
N SER A 152 -10.87 12.64 -3.07
CA SER A 152 -10.44 11.88 -4.25
C SER A 152 -9.13 12.37 -4.88
N SER A 153 -8.64 13.54 -4.47
CA SER A 153 -7.33 14.06 -4.90
C SER A 153 -6.18 13.58 -4.01
N SER A 154 -6.46 12.83 -2.95
CA SER A 154 -5.46 12.24 -2.05
C SER A 154 -5.50 10.73 -2.15
N SER A 155 -4.34 10.11 -2.21
CA SER A 155 -4.22 8.66 -2.42
C SER A 155 -3.26 8.01 -1.44
N ILE A 156 -3.42 6.69 -1.30
CA ILE A 156 -2.45 5.77 -0.70
C ILE A 156 -2.12 4.69 -1.71
N THR A 157 -0.90 4.18 -1.66
CA THR A 157 -0.46 3.07 -2.51
C THR A 157 -0.03 1.89 -1.67
N ILE A 158 -0.56 0.72 -2.01
CA ILE A 158 -0.13 -0.56 -1.47
C ILE A 158 0.84 -1.18 -2.46
N SER A 159 1.99 -1.62 -1.99
CA SER A 159 2.94 -2.42 -2.76
C SER A 159 3.38 -3.65 -1.99
N PHE A 160 3.63 -4.74 -2.71
CA PHE A 160 4.12 -6.00 -2.13
C PHE A 160 4.68 -6.93 -3.20
N TRP A 161 5.51 -7.88 -2.77
CA TRP A 161 5.92 -9.03 -3.57
C TRP A 161 5.08 -10.24 -3.20
N ILE A 162 4.65 -11.01 -4.21
CA ILE A 162 3.77 -12.15 -4.02
C ILE A 162 4.08 -13.27 -4.99
N LYS A 163 3.89 -14.51 -4.52
CA LYS A 163 4.00 -15.73 -5.32
C LYS A 163 2.91 -16.71 -4.91
N SER A 164 2.23 -17.28 -5.89
CA SER A 164 1.28 -18.37 -5.70
C SER A 164 1.67 -19.56 -6.55
N SER A 165 1.45 -20.78 -6.05
CA SER A 165 1.61 -21.99 -6.87
C SER A 165 0.49 -22.16 -7.90
N VAL A 166 -0.62 -21.43 -7.74
CA VAL A 166 -1.77 -21.44 -8.66
C VAL A 166 -1.80 -20.13 -9.42
N ALA A 167 -1.76 -20.20 -10.75
CA ALA A 167 -1.91 -19.02 -11.60
C ALA A 167 -3.36 -18.51 -11.57
N GLY A 168 -3.55 -17.23 -11.80
CA GLY A 168 -4.88 -16.65 -11.92
C GLY A 168 -4.99 -15.21 -11.44
N THR A 169 -6.22 -14.74 -11.39
CA THR A 169 -6.55 -13.39 -10.90
C THR A 169 -6.89 -13.45 -9.41
N TYR A 170 -6.26 -12.55 -8.65
CA TYR A 170 -6.44 -12.37 -7.22
C TYR A 170 -6.75 -10.92 -6.91
N TYR A 171 -7.05 -10.63 -5.63
CA TYR A 171 -7.45 -9.28 -5.22
C TYR A 171 -6.68 -8.85 -3.98
N VAL A 172 -6.29 -7.58 -3.94
CA VAL A 172 -5.90 -6.86 -2.73
C VAL A 172 -7.03 -5.91 -2.36
N ASN A 173 -7.46 -5.94 -1.09
CA ASN A 173 -8.65 -5.22 -0.66
C ASN A 173 -8.42 -4.54 0.69
N PRO A 174 -8.25 -3.21 0.72
CA PRO A 174 -8.40 -2.43 1.93
C PRO A 174 -9.89 -2.34 2.30
N MET A 175 -10.21 -2.68 3.53
CA MET A 175 -11.55 -2.59 4.10
C MET A 175 -11.55 -1.64 5.28
N SER A 176 -12.30 -0.53 5.21
CA SER A 176 -12.49 0.36 6.37
C SER A 176 -13.29 -0.33 7.46
N GLN A 177 -12.98 0.00 8.73
CA GLN A 177 -13.62 -0.63 9.88
C GLN A 177 -14.49 0.34 10.69
N ASP A 178 -14.30 1.65 10.48
CA ASP A 178 -15.04 2.70 11.13
C ASP A 178 -16.20 3.20 10.26
N GLY A 179 -17.25 3.71 10.90
CA GLY A 179 -18.46 4.17 10.20
C GLY A 179 -19.14 3.05 9.41
N THR A 180 -19.71 3.40 8.26
CA THR A 180 -20.16 2.41 7.29
C THR A 180 -18.94 1.78 6.62
N LYS A 181 -18.73 0.50 6.86
CA LYS A 181 -17.58 -0.21 6.31
C LYS A 181 -17.59 -0.18 4.78
N LYS A 182 -16.43 0.08 4.19
CA LYS A 182 -16.22 0.14 2.75
C LYS A 182 -15.16 -0.85 2.32
N VAL A 183 -15.26 -1.33 1.10
CA VAL A 183 -14.28 -2.19 0.42
C VAL A 183 -13.89 -1.59 -0.92
N TYR A 184 -12.65 -1.81 -1.33
CA TYR A 184 -12.17 -1.45 -2.66
C TYR A 184 -11.18 -2.51 -3.16
N PRO A 185 -11.65 -3.70 -3.55
CA PRO A 185 -10.77 -4.73 -4.09
C PRO A 185 -10.23 -4.30 -5.45
N GLN A 186 -8.93 -4.42 -5.65
CA GLN A 186 -8.28 -4.26 -6.96
C GLN A 186 -7.62 -5.57 -7.37
N SER A 187 -7.80 -5.96 -8.63
CA SER A 187 -7.28 -7.21 -9.17
C SER A 187 -5.80 -7.13 -9.52
N PHE A 188 -5.13 -8.27 -9.44
CA PHE A 188 -3.81 -8.52 -10.00
C PHE A 188 -3.72 -9.96 -10.49
N SER A 189 -2.89 -10.22 -11.50
CA SER A 189 -2.71 -11.55 -12.07
C SER A 189 -1.36 -12.12 -11.69
N LEU A 190 -1.32 -13.43 -11.43
CA LEU A 190 -0.10 -14.16 -11.11
C LEU A 190 0.11 -15.33 -12.08
N ASN A 191 1.36 -15.50 -12.49
CA ASN A 191 1.83 -16.76 -13.07
C ASN A 191 2.22 -17.71 -11.93
N ALA A 192 1.96 -19.01 -12.10
CA ALA A 192 2.29 -20.00 -11.09
C ALA A 192 3.79 -19.96 -10.73
N ASN A 193 4.08 -20.05 -9.43
CA ASN A 193 5.43 -20.12 -8.88
C ASN A 193 6.36 -18.94 -9.22
N THR A 194 5.79 -17.79 -9.64
CA THR A 194 6.57 -16.62 -10.05
C THR A 194 6.39 -15.48 -9.05
N TRP A 195 7.48 -14.94 -8.49
CA TRP A 195 7.45 -13.74 -7.69
C TRP A 195 7.06 -12.52 -8.54
N THR A 196 6.00 -11.86 -8.17
CA THR A 196 5.45 -10.70 -8.88
C THR A 196 5.36 -9.52 -7.92
N LYS A 197 5.88 -8.36 -8.32
CA LYS A 197 5.64 -7.10 -7.60
C LYS A 197 4.28 -6.56 -7.99
N VAL A 198 3.46 -6.23 -7.00
CA VAL A 198 2.12 -5.65 -7.18
C VAL A 198 2.11 -4.26 -6.53
N GLU A 199 1.53 -3.30 -7.25
CA GLU A 199 1.34 -1.93 -6.78
C GLU A 199 -0.09 -1.51 -7.11
N LYS A 200 -0.83 -0.99 -6.11
CA LYS A 200 -2.23 -0.55 -6.26
C LYS A 200 -2.46 0.75 -5.50
N THR A 201 -2.97 1.73 -6.20
CA THR A 201 -3.28 3.06 -5.66
C THR A 201 -4.78 3.18 -5.38
N TYR A 202 -5.11 3.73 -4.22
CA TYR A 202 -6.46 3.94 -3.72
C TYR A 202 -6.67 5.42 -3.43
N VAL A 203 -7.62 6.04 -4.09
CA VAL A 203 -8.02 7.41 -3.81
C VAL A 203 -8.98 7.46 -2.62
N GLY A 204 -9.03 8.57 -1.92
CA GLY A 204 -10.03 8.79 -0.87
C GLY A 204 -11.44 8.96 -1.44
N VAL A 205 -12.43 8.87 -0.56
CA VAL A 205 -13.84 9.15 -0.87
C VAL A 205 -14.51 9.80 0.35
N SER A 206 -15.41 10.74 0.12
CA SER A 206 -16.05 11.54 1.18
C SER A 206 -16.77 10.73 2.25
N THR A 207 -17.08 9.47 1.98
CA THR A 207 -17.79 8.56 2.89
C THR A 207 -16.87 7.69 3.75
N LEU A 208 -15.54 7.75 3.57
CA LEU A 208 -14.61 7.09 4.47
C LEU A 208 -14.55 7.82 5.82
N THR A 209 -14.48 7.04 6.88
CA THR A 209 -14.33 7.55 8.25
C THR A 209 -13.25 6.74 8.95
N PHE A 210 -12.34 7.44 9.64
CA PHE A 210 -11.38 6.83 10.57
C PHE A 210 -11.40 7.64 11.86
N THR A 211 -11.65 6.94 12.97
CA THR A 211 -11.63 7.53 14.31
C THR A 211 -10.18 7.78 14.75
N ASN A 212 -9.98 8.62 15.77
CA ASN A 212 -8.64 8.85 16.31
C ASN A 212 -8.44 8.05 17.62
N ASP A 213 -8.62 6.73 17.51
CA ASP A 213 -8.48 5.79 18.63
C ASP A 213 -7.61 4.58 18.26
N THR A 214 -7.42 3.66 19.21
CA THR A 214 -6.64 2.43 19.05
C THR A 214 -7.44 1.28 18.43
N GLY A 215 -8.68 1.52 18.04
CA GLY A 215 -9.52 0.56 17.33
C GLY A 215 -8.99 0.22 15.94
N ARG A 216 -9.65 -0.70 15.30
CA ARG A 216 -9.31 -1.11 13.93
C ARG A 216 -9.87 -0.07 12.94
N GLY A 217 -9.01 0.69 12.29
CA GLY A 217 -9.41 1.64 11.25
C GLY A 217 -9.50 0.97 9.87
N MET A 218 -8.52 0.14 9.52
CA MET A 218 -8.50 -0.56 8.23
C MET A 218 -8.02 -2.00 8.40
N GLN A 219 -8.65 -2.92 7.68
CA GLN A 219 -8.16 -4.26 7.47
C GLN A 219 -7.68 -4.39 6.02
N LEU A 220 -6.40 -4.68 5.84
CA LEU A 220 -5.83 -4.99 4.54
C LEU A 220 -5.91 -6.50 4.32
N HIS A 221 -6.60 -6.92 3.27
CA HIS A 221 -6.65 -8.30 2.82
C HIS A 221 -5.77 -8.50 1.59
N ILE A 222 -4.89 -9.50 1.63
CA ILE A 222 -4.12 -10.01 0.50
C ILE A 222 -4.28 -11.54 0.52
N SER A 223 -5.43 -12.01 0.11
CA SER A 223 -5.94 -13.35 0.46
C SER A 223 -6.03 -14.26 -0.76
N PRO A 224 -5.66 -15.55 -0.62
CA PRO A 224 -5.64 -16.48 -1.74
C PRO A 224 -7.03 -16.91 -2.21
N PHE A 225 -8.03 -16.95 -1.32
CA PHE A 225 -9.32 -17.52 -1.68
C PHE A 225 -10.47 -17.10 -0.74
N TYR A 226 -11.63 -16.86 -1.34
CA TYR A 226 -12.93 -16.75 -0.69
C TYR A 226 -14.01 -17.41 -1.54
N GLY A 227 -14.87 -18.22 -0.93
CA GLY A 227 -16.01 -18.83 -1.56
C GLY A 227 -17.18 -17.86 -1.83
N THR A 228 -18.19 -18.31 -2.55
CA THR A 228 -19.25 -17.46 -3.09
C THR A 228 -20.18 -16.83 -2.05
N ASP A 229 -20.18 -17.29 -0.79
CA ASP A 229 -20.87 -16.60 0.31
C ASP A 229 -20.22 -15.25 0.69
N PHE A 230 -19.00 -15.02 0.22
CA PHE A 230 -18.20 -13.82 0.52
C PHE A 230 -17.88 -12.98 -0.71
N THR A 231 -18.30 -13.44 -1.91
CA THR A 231 -17.95 -12.83 -3.18
C THR A 231 -19.17 -12.55 -4.04
N ASN A 232 -19.06 -11.60 -4.96
CA ASN A 232 -20.11 -11.31 -5.92
C ASN A 232 -19.50 -10.64 -7.17
N SER A 233 -19.90 -11.06 -8.36
CA SER A 233 -19.42 -10.51 -9.63
C SER A 233 -19.69 -9.01 -9.81
N GLY A 234 -20.67 -8.44 -9.08
CA GLY A 234 -21.00 -7.02 -9.11
C GLY A 234 -20.17 -6.12 -8.18
N VAL A 235 -19.21 -6.68 -7.43
CA VAL A 235 -18.35 -5.87 -6.56
C VAL A 235 -17.42 -4.99 -7.40
N SER A 236 -17.45 -3.68 -7.14
CA SER A 236 -16.61 -2.71 -7.85
C SER A 236 -15.12 -2.96 -7.59
N THR A 237 -14.31 -2.98 -8.65
CA THR A 237 -12.85 -3.03 -8.60
C THR A 237 -12.19 -1.68 -8.92
N SER A 238 -12.98 -0.62 -9.08
CA SER A 238 -12.52 0.71 -9.49
C SER A 238 -12.92 1.84 -8.53
N ALA A 239 -13.71 1.52 -7.48
CA ALA A 239 -14.17 2.50 -6.49
C ALA A 239 -14.49 1.83 -5.15
N TRP A 240 -14.53 2.63 -4.09
CA TRP A 240 -15.05 2.22 -2.79
C TRP A 240 -16.56 1.92 -2.88
N SER A 241 -16.95 0.80 -2.33
CA SER A 241 -18.36 0.37 -2.20
C SER A 241 -18.66 -0.07 -0.77
N ASP A 242 -19.93 -0.12 -0.41
CA ASP A 242 -20.34 -0.58 0.91
C ASP A 242 -20.01 -2.07 1.09
N TYR A 243 -19.46 -2.38 2.27
CA TYR A 243 -19.20 -3.76 2.64
C TYR A 243 -20.50 -4.51 2.91
N GLY A 244 -20.62 -5.69 2.34
CA GLY A 244 -21.55 -6.71 2.73
C GLY A 244 -20.83 -8.04 2.94
N SER A 245 -21.40 -8.96 3.72
CA SER A 245 -20.78 -10.28 3.91
C SER A 245 -20.56 -11.01 2.58
N ALA A 246 -21.52 -10.93 1.68
CA ALA A 246 -21.50 -11.55 0.35
C ALA A 246 -20.89 -10.64 -0.75
N THR A 247 -20.41 -9.45 -0.41
CA THR A 247 -19.85 -8.49 -1.37
C THR A 247 -18.48 -7.99 -0.93
N ARG A 248 -17.72 -8.86 -0.28
CA ARG A 248 -16.38 -8.54 0.21
C ARG A 248 -15.36 -8.48 -0.90
N PHE A 249 -15.48 -9.37 -1.89
CA PHE A 249 -14.61 -9.47 -3.05
C PHE A 249 -15.41 -9.73 -4.32
N PRO A 250 -14.87 -9.45 -5.51
CA PRO A 250 -15.33 -10.08 -6.75
C PRO A 250 -15.13 -11.60 -6.70
N ASP A 251 -15.81 -12.33 -7.56
CA ASP A 251 -15.67 -13.78 -7.63
C ASP A 251 -14.24 -14.18 -8.04
N TYR A 252 -13.70 -15.20 -7.37
CA TYR A 252 -12.41 -15.78 -7.68
C TYR A 252 -12.56 -16.81 -8.80
N ALA A 253 -11.87 -16.57 -9.92
CA ALA A 253 -11.89 -17.48 -11.07
C ALA A 253 -10.87 -18.64 -10.95
N GLN A 254 -9.88 -18.52 -10.05
CA GLN A 254 -8.84 -19.52 -9.83
C GLN A 254 -9.27 -20.55 -8.77
N ASN A 255 -8.59 -21.69 -8.74
CA ASN A 255 -8.92 -22.83 -7.88
C ASN A 255 -7.88 -23.09 -6.77
N TRP A 256 -7.26 -22.06 -6.21
CA TRP A 256 -6.25 -22.21 -5.15
C TRP A 256 -6.76 -23.06 -3.98
N GLY A 257 -8.00 -22.87 -3.59
CA GLY A 257 -8.64 -23.62 -2.52
C GLY A 257 -8.79 -25.13 -2.83
N ALA A 258 -9.05 -25.53 -4.07
CA ALA A 258 -9.22 -26.93 -4.46
C ALA A 258 -7.89 -27.68 -4.63
N SER A 259 -6.74 -26.99 -4.54
CA SER A 259 -5.43 -27.58 -4.81
C SER A 259 -4.70 -27.89 -3.50
N THR A 260 -4.73 -29.15 -3.05
CA THR A 260 -3.91 -29.58 -1.89
C THR A 260 -2.45 -29.31 -2.16
N GLY A 261 -1.76 -28.72 -1.19
CA GLY A 261 -0.36 -28.29 -1.33
C GLY A 261 -0.20 -26.92 -2.00
N ALA A 262 -1.28 -26.26 -2.43
CA ALA A 262 -1.19 -24.90 -2.98
C ALA A 262 -0.54 -23.95 -1.97
N THR A 263 0.34 -23.07 -2.47
CA THR A 263 1.07 -22.11 -1.64
C THR A 263 0.72 -20.67 -2.02
N TRP A 264 0.79 -19.80 -1.02
CA TRP A 264 0.64 -18.36 -1.10
C TRP A 264 1.74 -17.72 -0.28
N GLU A 265 2.64 -17.00 -0.92
CA GLU A 265 3.83 -16.43 -0.30
C GLU A 265 3.85 -14.93 -0.56
N ILE A 266 4.01 -14.11 0.49
CA ILE A 266 3.98 -12.65 0.41
C ILE A 266 5.13 -12.03 1.21
N THR A 267 5.72 -10.95 0.71
CA THR A 267 6.73 -10.15 1.42
C THR A 267 6.78 -8.71 0.93
N GLY A 268 7.49 -7.85 1.69
CA GLY A 268 7.71 -6.47 1.32
C GLY A 268 6.44 -5.63 1.24
N VAL A 269 5.46 -5.91 2.10
CA VAL A 269 4.19 -5.18 2.10
C VAL A 269 4.37 -3.79 2.68
N GLN A 270 3.97 -2.79 1.91
CA GLN A 270 4.01 -1.38 2.26
C GLN A 270 2.68 -0.73 1.94
N LEU A 271 2.28 0.24 2.77
CA LEU A 271 1.14 1.13 2.51
C LEU A 271 1.63 2.55 2.77
N GLU A 272 1.77 3.32 1.72
CA GLU A 272 2.37 4.65 1.74
C GLU A 272 1.44 5.70 1.15
N LEU A 273 1.66 6.95 1.53
CA LEU A 273 0.94 8.09 0.98
C LEU A 273 1.39 8.39 -0.45
N GLY A 274 0.45 8.78 -1.28
CA GLY A 274 0.69 9.19 -2.66
C GLY A 274 0.36 8.09 -3.67
N SER A 275 0.54 8.43 -4.94
CA SER A 275 0.51 7.52 -6.09
C SER A 275 1.94 7.14 -6.48
N VAL A 276 2.12 5.95 -7.04
CA VAL A 276 3.36 5.54 -7.73
C VAL A 276 3.45 6.27 -9.06
#